data_b3f317989373366c941ce1c21354cdcc
#
_entry.id   b3f317989373366c941ce1c21354cdcc
#
_cell.length_a   1.000
_cell.length_b   1.000
_cell.length_c   1.000
_cell.angle_alpha   90.00
_cell.angle_beta   90.00
_cell.angle_gamma   90.00
#
_symmetry.space_group_name_H-M   'P 1'
#
loop_
_entity.id
_entity.type
_entity.pdbx_description
1 polymer ?
#
loop_
_entity_poly.entity_id
_entity_poly.type
_entity_poly.pdbx_seq_one_letter_code
_entity_poly.pdbx_strand_id
1 'polypeptide(L)'
;MDRTRNIALVKAAKKRCRELRQRETNAEKIFWDVVRNRGWRGYKFYRQYPLFYEYSGNESFFIADFYCHEMKLAVELDGRIH
;
A
#
# COMPACT_ATOMS: atom_id res chain seq x y z
N MET A 1 -13.33 -5.08 22.63
CA MET A 1 -14.24 -5.24 21.51
C MET A 1 -13.53 -5.79 20.29
N ASP A 2 -14.00 -6.88 19.86
CA ASP A 2 -13.41 -7.49 18.69
C ASP A 2 -13.77 -6.71 17.43
N ARG A 3 -12.79 -6.52 16.61
CA ARG A 3 -12.95 -5.80 15.37
C ARG A 3 -12.72 -6.72 14.19
N THR A 4 -13.49 -7.77 14.14
CA THR A 4 -13.36 -8.68 13.02
C THR A 4 -13.58 -7.92 11.74
N ARG A 5 -12.51 -7.81 10.96
CA ARG A 5 -12.57 -7.11 9.69
C ARG A 5 -13.38 -7.92 8.70
N ASN A 6 -14.09 -7.24 7.83
CA ASN A 6 -14.87 -7.90 6.79
C ASN A 6 -13.94 -8.76 5.93
N ILE A 7 -14.18 -10.08 5.95
CA ILE A 7 -13.30 -11.02 5.25
C ILE A 7 -13.32 -10.78 3.75
N ALA A 8 -14.49 -10.50 3.19
CA ALA A 8 -14.59 -10.24 1.76
C ALA A 8 -13.78 -9.02 1.37
N LEU A 9 -13.79 -7.98 2.21
CA LEU A 9 -13.04 -6.76 1.95
C LEU A 9 -11.55 -7.03 2.00
N VAL A 10 -11.09 -7.83 2.97
CA VAL A 10 -9.67 -8.18 3.07
C VAL A 10 -9.22 -8.95 1.84
N LYS A 11 -10.02 -9.90 1.39
CA LYS A 11 -9.69 -10.68 0.20
C LYS A 11 -9.63 -9.80 -1.04
N ALA A 12 -10.57 -8.86 -1.17
CA ALA A 12 -10.58 -7.93 -2.29
C ALA A 12 -9.33 -7.07 -2.30
N ALA A 13 -8.93 -6.58 -1.12
CA ALA A 13 -7.74 -5.75 -1.01
C ALA A 13 -6.49 -6.52 -1.37
N LYS A 14 -6.37 -7.76 -0.90
CA LYS A 14 -5.20 -8.60 -1.23
C LYS A 14 -5.11 -8.88 -2.72
N LYS A 15 -6.25 -9.17 -3.34
CA LYS A 15 -6.29 -9.43 -4.78
C LYS A 15 -5.84 -8.19 -5.54
N ARG A 16 -6.36 -7.02 -5.15
CA ARG A 16 -6.02 -5.78 -5.82
C ARG A 16 -4.54 -5.46 -5.67
N CYS A 17 -3.99 -5.69 -4.47
CA CYS A 17 -2.56 -5.48 -4.26
C CYS A 17 -1.71 -6.34 -5.19
N ARG A 18 -2.09 -7.61 -5.36
CA ARG A 18 -1.35 -8.49 -6.26
C ARG A 18 -1.41 -8.00 -7.70
N GLU A 19 -2.59 -7.55 -8.14
CA GLU A 19 -2.76 -7.03 -9.49
C GLU A 19 -1.89 -5.80 -9.72
N LEU A 20 -1.88 -4.90 -8.74
CA LEU A 20 -1.09 -3.67 -8.86
C LEU A 20 0.40 -3.95 -8.86
N ARG A 21 0.85 -4.95 -8.09
CA ARG A 21 2.27 -5.30 -8.12
C ARG A 21 2.71 -5.83 -9.47
N GLN A 22 1.79 -6.44 -10.21
CA GLN A 22 2.10 -6.94 -11.56
C GLN A 22 2.12 -5.82 -12.60
N ARG A 23 1.59 -4.64 -12.24
CA ARG A 23 1.52 -3.49 -13.15
C ARG A 23 2.40 -2.36 -12.67
N GLU A 24 3.47 -2.69 -12.00
CA GLU A 24 4.36 -1.71 -11.42
C GLU A 24 4.94 -0.79 -12.49
N THR A 25 4.89 0.52 -12.22
CA THR A 25 5.48 1.50 -13.14
C THR A 25 6.99 1.56 -12.94
N ASN A 26 7.68 2.20 -13.87
CA ASN A 26 9.13 2.38 -13.75
C ASN A 26 9.49 3.20 -12.51
N ALA A 27 8.71 4.26 -12.23
CA ALA A 27 8.94 5.07 -11.05
C ALA A 27 8.81 4.25 -9.78
N GLU A 28 7.81 3.37 -9.73
CA GLU A 28 7.60 2.50 -8.58
C GLU A 28 8.75 1.51 -8.41
N LYS A 29 9.25 0.97 -9.52
CA LYS A 29 10.40 0.05 -9.46
C LYS A 29 11.63 0.74 -8.91
N ILE A 30 11.90 1.94 -9.39
CA ILE A 30 13.07 2.70 -8.95
C ILE A 30 12.96 3.01 -7.45
N PHE A 31 11.79 3.48 -7.02
CA PHE A 31 11.57 3.79 -5.62
C PHE A 31 11.73 2.55 -4.75
N TRP A 32 11.12 1.43 -5.18
CA TRP A 32 11.20 0.18 -4.43
C TRP A 32 12.65 -0.31 -4.28
N ASP A 33 13.43 -0.19 -5.35
CA ASP A 33 14.83 -0.60 -5.30
C ASP A 33 15.62 0.19 -4.26
N VAL A 34 15.25 1.44 -4.03
CA VAL A 34 15.91 2.27 -3.02
C VAL A 34 15.49 1.89 -1.60
N VAL A 35 14.19 1.67 -1.40
CA VAL A 35 13.66 1.55 -0.02
C VAL A 35 13.53 0.12 0.47
N ARG A 36 13.55 -0.87 -0.41
CA ARG A 36 13.38 -2.26 -0.01
C ARG A 36 14.52 -2.71 0.89
N ASN A 37 14.25 -3.74 1.70
CA ASN A 37 15.27 -4.32 2.58
C ASN A 37 15.90 -3.28 3.50
N ARG A 38 15.08 -2.32 3.95
CA ARG A 38 15.50 -1.23 4.82
C ARG A 38 16.66 -0.42 4.23
N GLY A 39 16.67 -0.31 2.90
CA GLY A 39 17.77 0.36 2.20
C GLY A 39 17.81 1.86 2.34
N TRP A 40 16.71 2.48 2.78
CA TRP A 40 16.68 3.91 2.99
C TRP A 40 16.55 4.20 4.49
N ARG A 41 17.62 4.65 5.09
CA ARG A 41 17.69 5.05 6.50
C ARG A 41 17.21 3.98 7.47
N GLY A 42 17.23 2.71 7.04
CA GLY A 42 16.85 1.60 7.88
C GLY A 42 15.36 1.40 8.10
N TYR A 43 14.51 2.19 7.46
CA TYR A 43 13.07 2.06 7.60
C TYR A 43 12.51 0.92 6.76
N LYS A 44 11.50 0.26 7.30
CA LYS A 44 10.82 -0.82 6.59
C LYS A 44 9.68 -0.25 5.75
N PHE A 45 9.76 -0.44 4.44
CA PHE A 45 8.69 -0.06 3.52
C PHE A 45 7.99 -1.29 2.96
N TYR A 46 6.69 -1.16 2.78
CA TYR A 46 5.87 -2.16 2.10
C TYR A 46 5.37 -1.55 0.81
N ARG A 47 5.24 -2.37 -0.22
CA ARG A 47 4.70 -1.88 -1.49
C ARG A 47 3.29 -2.40 -1.68
N GLN A 48 2.45 -1.61 -2.33
CA GLN A 48 1.05 -1.94 -2.60
C GLN A 48 0.40 -2.42 -1.32
N TYR A 49 0.27 -1.49 -0.37
CA TYR A 49 -0.16 -1.80 0.97
C TYR A 49 -1.57 -1.32 1.23
N PRO A 50 -2.49 -2.19 1.66
CA PRO A 50 -3.87 -1.77 1.88
C PRO A 50 -4.03 -1.08 3.23
N LEU A 51 -4.68 0.08 3.19
CA LEU A 51 -5.04 0.82 4.39
C LEU A 51 -6.56 0.79 4.49
N PHE A 52 -7.09 0.22 5.56
CA PHE A 52 -8.52 0.07 5.73
C PHE A 52 -9.05 1.24 6.53
N TYR A 53 -10.25 1.70 6.17
CA TYR A 53 -10.87 2.79 6.86
C TYR A 53 -12.39 2.62 6.84
N GLU A 54 -13.06 3.43 7.65
CA GLU A 54 -14.51 3.43 7.72
C GLU A 54 -15.00 4.86 7.51
N TYR A 55 -16.00 5.00 6.65
CA TYR A 55 -16.58 6.29 6.38
C TYR A 55 -18.09 6.14 6.36
N SER A 56 -18.78 6.91 7.23
CA SER A 56 -20.25 6.86 7.34
C SER A 56 -20.78 5.45 7.52
N GLY A 57 -20.10 4.66 8.37
CA GLY A 57 -20.53 3.31 8.66
C GLY A 57 -20.15 2.28 7.61
N ASN A 58 -19.52 2.69 6.53
CA ASN A 58 -19.09 1.80 5.47
C ASN A 58 -17.59 1.58 5.52
N GLU A 59 -17.19 0.31 5.50
CA GLU A 59 -15.79 -0.05 5.46
C GLU A 59 -15.28 -0.03 4.03
N SER A 60 -14.05 0.43 3.87
CA SER A 60 -13.42 0.48 2.56
C SER A 60 -11.92 0.34 2.74
N PHE A 61 -11.19 0.38 1.63
CA PHE A 61 -9.73 0.35 1.71
C PHE A 61 -9.15 1.24 0.62
N PHE A 62 -7.93 1.64 0.87
CA PHE A 62 -7.14 2.42 -0.05
C PHE A 62 -5.79 1.73 -0.14
N ILE A 63 -5.25 1.58 -1.33
CA ILE A 63 -3.96 0.93 -1.49
C ILE A 63 -2.91 1.97 -1.75
N ALA A 64 -1.99 2.12 -0.79
CA ALA A 64 -0.85 3.00 -0.94
C ALA A 64 0.18 2.31 -1.82
N ASP A 65 0.83 3.07 -2.70
CA ASP A 65 1.91 2.51 -3.49
C ASP A 65 3.01 1.98 -2.59
N PHE A 66 3.35 2.73 -1.54
CA PHE A 66 4.32 2.31 -0.53
C PHE A 66 3.87 2.81 0.82
N TYR A 67 4.19 2.05 1.86
CA TYR A 67 3.80 2.42 3.22
C TYR A 67 4.90 2.07 4.19
N CYS A 68 5.17 2.98 5.13
CA CYS A 68 6.12 2.79 6.21
C CYS A 68 5.40 2.96 7.53
N HIS A 69 5.28 1.87 8.29
CA HIS A 69 4.60 1.91 9.59
C HIS A 69 5.37 2.78 10.60
N GLU A 70 6.68 2.68 10.56
CA GLU A 70 7.52 3.40 11.52
C GLU A 70 7.33 4.91 11.42
N MET A 71 7.14 5.40 10.21
CA MET A 71 6.93 6.82 9.98
C MET A 71 5.47 7.18 9.79
N LYS A 72 4.58 6.18 9.74
CA LYS A 72 3.16 6.37 9.43
C LYS A 72 3.02 7.18 8.15
N LEU A 73 3.77 6.77 7.14
CA LEU A 73 3.87 7.50 5.89
C LEU A 73 3.40 6.65 4.73
N ALA A 74 2.44 7.18 3.98
CA ALA A 74 2.00 6.57 2.73
C ALA A 74 2.58 7.39 1.58
N VAL A 75 3.15 6.70 0.62
CA VAL A 75 3.76 7.33 -0.55
C VAL A 75 2.98 6.94 -1.79
N GLU A 76 2.61 7.93 -2.57
CA GLU A 76 1.90 7.74 -3.83
C GLU A 76 2.77 8.27 -4.96
N LEU A 77 3.01 7.45 -5.95
CA LEU A 77 3.78 7.87 -7.11
C LEU A 77 2.86 7.92 -8.31
N ASP A 78 2.67 9.11 -8.86
CA ASP A 78 1.85 9.27 -10.05
C ASP A 78 2.72 8.96 -11.27
N GLY A 79 2.38 7.87 -11.96
CA GLY A 79 3.15 7.43 -13.11
C GLY A 79 2.83 8.18 -14.39
N ARG A 80 1.90 9.13 -14.34
CA ARG A 80 1.53 9.85 -15.55
C ARG A 80 2.54 10.94 -15.84
N ILE A 81 2.74 11.16 -17.13
CA ILE A 81 3.63 12.22 -17.60
C ILE A 81 2.75 13.39 -18.02
N HIS A 82 3.10 14.54 -17.51
CA HIS A 82 2.37 15.76 -17.83
C HIS A 82 3.15 16.66 -18.75
#